data_dadf41d595289098d9aa24c268703615
#
_entry.id   dadf41d595289098d9aa24c268703615
#
_cell.length_a   1.000
_cell.length_b   1.000
_cell.length_c   1.000
_cell.angle_alpha   90.00
_cell.angle_beta   90.00
_cell.angle_gamma   90.00
#
_symmetry.space_group_name_H-M   'P 1'
#
loop_
_entity.id
_entity.type
_entity.pdbx_description
1 polymer ?
#
loop_
_entity_poly.entity_id
_entity_poly.type
_entity_poly.pdbx_seq_one_letter_code
_entity_poly.pdbx_strand_id
1 'polypeptide(L)'
;MTENSTVKSKNGMVLKIIVPILVVGVLVGLWFVKNNKNETEIAGTGNADFDLNVTENINIEKLKSYGLPIVIDFGADSCIPCKEMAPVLKDLNAELKGKAIIKFVDVWKYQELAQGYPISLIPTQIFIDANGKPFKPKDPQTIQMKLYSSKDKGEHTFTAHEGGVTKDQLLEVLKEMGLK
;
A
#
# COMPACT_ATOMS: atom_id res chain seq x y z
N MET A 1 -5.00 4.97 -84.48
CA MET A 1 -5.80 4.12 -83.59
C MET A 1 -4.90 3.70 -82.41
N THR A 2 -5.00 4.39 -81.34
CA THR A 2 -4.31 4.04 -80.12
C THR A 2 -5.27 4.33 -78.94
N GLU A 3 -5.79 3.27 -78.38
CA GLU A 3 -6.66 3.29 -77.23
C GLU A 3 -5.82 3.58 -75.98
N ASN A 4 -6.21 4.60 -75.26
CA ASN A 4 -5.54 4.99 -73.97
C ASN A 4 -6.45 4.53 -72.80
N SER A 5 -6.16 3.39 -72.24
CA SER A 5 -6.87 2.85 -71.11
C SER A 5 -6.32 3.44 -69.79
N THR A 6 -7.07 4.36 -69.23
CA THR A 6 -6.80 4.92 -67.87
C THR A 6 -7.11 3.91 -66.79
N VAL A 7 -6.06 3.36 -66.15
CA VAL A 7 -6.16 2.56 -64.93
C VAL A 7 -6.44 3.49 -63.76
N LYS A 8 -7.69 3.53 -63.32
CA LYS A 8 -8.13 4.32 -62.16
C LYS A 8 -7.67 3.62 -60.86
N SER A 9 -6.63 4.16 -60.22
CA SER A 9 -6.09 3.66 -58.97
C SER A 9 -7.13 3.68 -57.86
N LYS A 10 -7.55 2.49 -57.41
CA LYS A 10 -8.45 2.28 -56.25
C LYS A 10 -7.74 2.43 -54.90
N ASN A 11 -6.43 2.71 -54.85
CA ASN A 11 -5.64 2.72 -53.64
C ASN A 11 -5.84 3.96 -52.75
N GLY A 12 -6.35 5.07 -53.28
CA GLY A 12 -6.53 6.30 -52.50
C GLY A 12 -7.73 6.28 -51.55
N MET A 13 -8.75 5.47 -51.81
CA MET A 13 -9.94 5.38 -50.96
C MET A 13 -9.69 4.44 -49.74
N VAL A 14 -8.97 3.35 -49.95
CA VAL A 14 -8.60 2.39 -48.92
C VAL A 14 -7.66 3.06 -47.88
N LEU A 15 -6.69 3.85 -48.33
CA LEU A 15 -5.77 4.57 -47.45
C LEU A 15 -6.47 5.64 -46.59
N LYS A 16 -7.49 6.34 -47.17
CA LYS A 16 -8.27 7.36 -46.42
C LYS A 16 -9.17 6.79 -45.32
N ILE A 17 -9.50 5.49 -45.38
CA ILE A 17 -10.35 4.82 -44.36
C ILE A 17 -9.49 4.06 -43.36
N ILE A 18 -8.41 3.40 -43.81
CA ILE A 18 -7.57 2.57 -42.92
C ILE A 18 -6.75 3.42 -41.96
N VAL A 19 -6.20 4.55 -42.42
CA VAL A 19 -5.37 5.42 -41.56
C VAL A 19 -6.12 5.96 -40.34
N PRO A 20 -7.33 6.54 -40.44
CA PRO A 20 -8.07 7.00 -39.27
C PRO A 20 -8.48 5.86 -38.35
N ILE A 21 -8.80 4.67 -38.84
CA ILE A 21 -9.13 3.50 -38.04
C ILE A 21 -7.90 3.05 -37.20
N LEU A 22 -6.72 3.02 -37.82
CA LEU A 22 -5.48 2.70 -37.10
C LEU A 22 -5.15 3.74 -36.03
N VAL A 23 -5.33 5.03 -36.31
CA VAL A 23 -5.08 6.09 -35.32
C VAL A 23 -6.07 5.99 -34.16
N VAL A 24 -7.35 5.76 -34.42
CA VAL A 24 -8.35 5.53 -33.36
C VAL A 24 -8.02 4.27 -32.57
N GLY A 25 -7.62 3.18 -33.21
CA GLY A 25 -7.18 1.95 -32.54
C GLY A 25 -5.99 2.16 -31.62
N VAL A 26 -4.98 2.94 -32.04
CA VAL A 26 -3.83 3.29 -31.22
C VAL A 26 -4.24 4.19 -30.04
N LEU A 27 -5.08 5.19 -30.28
CA LEU A 27 -5.56 6.08 -29.21
C LEU A 27 -6.41 5.34 -28.17
N VAL A 28 -7.30 4.45 -28.63
CA VAL A 28 -8.09 3.58 -27.73
C VAL A 28 -7.18 2.59 -27.00
N GLY A 29 -6.19 2.03 -27.67
CA GLY A 29 -5.19 1.16 -27.05
C GLY A 29 -4.37 1.89 -25.99
N LEU A 30 -3.89 3.10 -26.27
CA LEU A 30 -3.17 3.94 -25.30
C LEU A 30 -4.07 4.39 -24.15
N TRP A 31 -5.34 4.71 -24.44
CA TRP A 31 -6.33 5.04 -23.40
C TRP A 31 -6.61 3.82 -22.51
N PHE A 32 -6.75 2.62 -23.09
CA PHE A 32 -6.95 1.37 -22.36
C PHE A 32 -5.72 1.03 -21.49
N VAL A 33 -4.50 1.19 -22.02
CA VAL A 33 -3.25 1.00 -21.26
C VAL A 33 -3.11 2.06 -20.17
N LYS A 34 -3.50 3.31 -20.43
CA LYS A 34 -3.45 4.39 -19.44
C LYS A 34 -4.52 4.25 -18.36
N ASN A 35 -5.71 3.73 -18.73
CA ASN A 35 -6.84 3.56 -17.80
C ASN A 35 -6.82 2.19 -17.09
N ASN A 36 -6.10 1.20 -17.64
CA ASN A 36 -5.75 -0.06 -17.01
C ASN A 36 -4.37 0.03 -16.30
N LYS A 37 -4.09 1.14 -15.62
CA LYS A 37 -3.26 1.07 -14.42
C LYS A 37 -4.12 0.51 -13.29
N ASN A 38 -4.80 -0.60 -13.52
CA ASN A 38 -4.98 -1.59 -12.50
C ASN A 38 -3.56 -1.97 -12.10
N GLU A 39 -3.21 -1.68 -10.86
CA GLU A 39 -2.05 -2.27 -10.23
C GLU A 39 -1.99 -3.72 -10.68
N THR A 40 -0.98 -4.03 -11.49
CA THR A 40 -0.61 -5.41 -11.68
C THR A 40 -0.16 -5.83 -10.29
N GLU A 41 -1.09 -6.37 -9.49
CA GLU A 41 -0.70 -7.29 -8.46
C GLU A 41 0.19 -8.30 -9.19
N ILE A 42 1.49 -8.12 -9.00
CA ILE A 42 2.41 -9.22 -9.19
C ILE A 42 1.89 -10.21 -8.15
N ALA A 43 1.03 -11.13 -8.60
CA ALA A 43 0.70 -12.34 -7.88
C ALA A 43 2.02 -13.12 -7.75
N GLY A 44 2.90 -12.56 -6.91
CA GLY A 44 4.03 -13.27 -6.39
C GLY A 44 3.43 -14.34 -5.47
N THR A 45 3.86 -15.56 -5.62
CA THR A 45 3.80 -16.66 -4.66
C THR A 45 4.38 -16.21 -3.32
N GLY A 46 3.81 -15.16 -2.72
CA GLY A 46 4.22 -14.49 -1.49
C GLY A 46 3.27 -14.88 -0.38
N ASN A 47 3.83 -15.23 0.75
CA ASN A 47 3.07 -15.41 1.98
C ASN A 47 2.25 -14.13 2.25
N ALA A 48 0.91 -14.24 2.25
CA ALA A 48 -0.04 -13.14 2.48
C ALA A 48 0.23 -12.37 3.78
N ASP A 49 0.96 -12.99 4.73
CA ASP A 49 1.40 -12.35 5.97
C ASP A 49 2.35 -11.16 5.73
N PHE A 50 2.97 -11.04 4.55
CA PHE A 50 3.83 -9.93 4.16
C PHE A 50 3.19 -8.98 3.14
N ASP A 51 1.95 -9.23 2.70
CA ASP A 51 1.25 -8.32 1.81
C ASP A 51 0.86 -7.04 2.56
N LEU A 52 0.97 -5.90 1.89
CA LEU A 52 0.70 -4.60 2.51
C LEU A 52 -0.78 -4.49 2.92
N ASN A 53 -1.67 -4.73 1.96
CA ASN A 53 -3.10 -4.49 2.16
C ASN A 53 -3.76 -5.64 2.94
N VAL A 54 -4.53 -5.26 3.93
CA VAL A 54 -5.29 -6.19 4.77
C VAL A 54 -6.77 -6.08 4.42
N THR A 55 -7.36 -7.19 4.00
CA THR A 55 -8.78 -7.29 3.64
C THR A 55 -9.55 -8.28 4.52
N GLU A 56 -8.84 -9.00 5.39
CA GLU A 56 -9.36 -10.03 6.29
C GLU A 56 -8.75 -9.89 7.68
N ASN A 57 -9.27 -10.64 8.65
CA ASN A 57 -8.75 -10.60 10.01
C ASN A 57 -7.24 -10.91 10.08
N ILE A 58 -6.51 -10.00 10.71
CA ILE A 58 -5.07 -10.17 10.96
C ILE A 58 -4.89 -11.18 12.09
N ASN A 59 -4.22 -12.29 11.79
CA ASN A 59 -3.76 -13.19 12.84
C ASN A 59 -2.47 -12.63 13.47
N ILE A 60 -2.64 -11.72 14.43
CA ILE A 60 -1.52 -11.04 15.11
C ILE A 60 -0.55 -12.03 15.75
N GLU A 61 -1.03 -13.11 16.35
CA GLU A 61 -0.16 -14.10 16.99
C GLU A 61 0.73 -14.82 15.96
N LYS A 62 0.19 -15.09 14.77
CA LYS A 62 0.97 -15.61 13.66
C LYS A 62 2.02 -14.61 13.20
N LEU A 63 1.67 -13.33 13.04
CA LEU A 63 2.65 -12.30 12.64
C LEU A 63 3.76 -12.14 13.67
N LYS A 64 3.45 -12.15 14.95
CA LYS A 64 4.44 -12.12 16.04
C LYS A 64 5.40 -13.32 16.02
N SER A 65 4.92 -14.50 15.60
CA SER A 65 5.75 -15.70 15.53
C SER A 65 6.90 -15.63 14.54
N TYR A 66 6.89 -14.68 13.60
CA TYR A 66 8.02 -14.44 12.69
C TYR A 66 9.24 -13.80 13.40
N GLY A 67 9.06 -13.22 14.60
CA GLY A 67 10.16 -12.54 15.31
C GLY A 67 10.66 -11.29 14.59
N LEU A 68 9.78 -10.60 13.89
CA LEU A 68 10.05 -9.41 13.11
C LEU A 68 9.28 -8.20 13.66
N PRO A 69 9.81 -6.98 13.54
CA PRO A 69 9.05 -5.79 13.88
C PRO A 69 7.84 -5.63 12.96
N ILE A 70 6.70 -5.20 13.54
CA ILE A 70 5.42 -5.07 12.86
C ILE A 70 4.93 -3.63 12.99
N VAL A 71 4.55 -3.03 11.86
CA VAL A 71 3.83 -1.75 11.79
C VAL A 71 2.50 -1.99 11.09
N ILE A 72 1.40 -1.61 11.75
CA ILE A 72 0.06 -1.66 11.16
C ILE A 72 -0.44 -0.23 11.06
N ASP A 73 -0.61 0.26 9.83
CA ASP A 73 -1.19 1.57 9.55
C ASP A 73 -2.70 1.43 9.35
N PHE A 74 -3.47 2.17 10.14
CA PHE A 74 -4.90 2.30 10.01
C PHE A 74 -5.21 3.62 9.31
N GLY A 75 -5.68 3.54 8.08
CA GLY A 75 -5.94 4.69 7.23
C GLY A 75 -7.19 4.51 6.38
N ALA A 76 -7.31 5.29 5.31
CA ALA A 76 -8.34 5.10 4.29
C ALA A 76 -7.87 5.65 2.94
N ASP A 77 -8.28 5.00 1.84
CA ASP A 77 -7.90 5.39 0.47
C ASP A 77 -8.33 6.81 0.08
N SER A 78 -9.37 7.37 0.68
CA SER A 78 -9.87 8.72 0.39
C SER A 78 -9.45 9.78 1.42
N CYS A 79 -8.69 9.40 2.45
CA CYS A 79 -8.11 10.32 3.43
C CYS A 79 -6.85 10.99 2.85
N ILE A 80 -6.77 12.31 2.85
CA ILE A 80 -5.64 13.04 2.24
C ILE A 80 -4.31 12.72 2.92
N PRO A 81 -4.15 12.82 4.26
CA PRO A 81 -2.88 12.48 4.91
C PRO A 81 -2.48 11.00 4.74
N CYS A 82 -3.48 10.09 4.66
CA CYS A 82 -3.21 8.68 4.40
C CYS A 82 -2.65 8.44 2.99
N LYS A 83 -3.15 9.18 1.98
CA LYS A 83 -2.62 9.13 0.61
C LYS A 83 -1.17 9.61 0.51
N GLU A 84 -0.83 10.64 1.28
CA GLU A 84 0.54 11.15 1.34
C GLU A 84 1.50 10.12 1.95
N MET A 85 1.01 9.32 2.90
CA MET A 85 1.79 8.27 3.54
C MET A 85 1.84 6.95 2.74
N ALA A 86 0.88 6.69 1.86
CA ALA A 86 0.77 5.44 1.11
C ALA A 86 2.06 5.04 0.34
N PRO A 87 2.79 5.95 -0.33
CA PRO A 87 4.07 5.62 -0.97
C PRO A 87 5.12 5.12 0.03
N VAL A 88 5.18 5.72 1.22
CA VAL A 88 6.13 5.31 2.28
C VAL A 88 5.86 3.88 2.73
N LEU A 89 4.60 3.54 2.97
CA LEU A 89 4.21 2.18 3.37
C LEU A 89 4.51 1.17 2.27
N LYS A 90 4.23 1.50 1.02
CA LYS A 90 4.49 0.64 -0.14
C LYS A 90 5.99 0.37 -0.32
N ASP A 91 6.81 1.41 -0.24
CA ASP A 91 8.26 1.30 -0.34
C ASP A 91 8.83 0.44 0.79
N LEU A 92 8.44 0.71 2.04
CA LEU A 92 8.92 -0.04 3.19
C LEU A 92 8.46 -1.51 3.16
N ASN A 93 7.22 -1.79 2.74
CA ASN A 93 6.75 -3.15 2.59
C ASN A 93 7.57 -3.93 1.55
N ALA A 94 7.89 -3.30 0.41
CA ALA A 94 8.70 -3.92 -0.64
C ALA A 94 10.16 -4.11 -0.23
N GLU A 95 10.80 -3.10 0.35
CA GLU A 95 12.21 -3.09 0.72
C GLU A 95 12.52 -4.00 1.91
N LEU A 96 11.57 -4.10 2.86
CA LEU A 96 11.75 -4.82 4.12
C LEU A 96 11.03 -6.16 4.15
N LYS A 97 10.59 -6.68 3.00
CA LYS A 97 9.93 -7.99 2.92
C LYS A 97 10.81 -9.08 3.53
N GLY A 98 10.28 -9.80 4.54
CA GLY A 98 11.03 -10.81 5.29
C GLY A 98 11.95 -10.25 6.39
N LYS A 99 12.03 -8.92 6.58
CA LYS A 99 12.81 -8.25 7.64
C LYS A 99 11.91 -7.45 8.59
N ALA A 100 10.79 -6.95 8.11
CA ALA A 100 9.73 -6.32 8.86
C ALA A 100 8.38 -6.67 8.25
N ILE A 101 7.32 -6.50 9.00
CA ILE A 101 5.94 -6.67 8.53
C ILE A 101 5.27 -5.30 8.55
N ILE A 102 4.94 -4.80 7.37
CA ILE A 102 4.25 -3.51 7.17
C ILE A 102 2.87 -3.80 6.64
N LYS A 103 1.83 -3.35 7.33
CA LYS A 103 0.42 -3.58 7.00
C LYS A 103 -0.33 -2.27 6.86
N PHE A 104 -1.29 -2.24 5.96
CA PHE A 104 -2.27 -1.17 5.80
C PHE A 104 -3.69 -1.72 5.91
N VAL A 105 -4.51 -1.09 6.74
CA VAL A 105 -5.93 -1.40 6.94
C VAL A 105 -6.75 -0.19 6.52
N ASP A 106 -7.58 -0.33 5.49
CA ASP A 106 -8.57 0.70 5.15
C ASP A 106 -9.77 0.59 6.09
N VAL A 107 -9.80 1.45 7.12
CA VAL A 107 -10.83 1.42 8.17
C VAL A 107 -12.20 1.91 7.70
N TRP A 108 -12.28 2.52 6.52
CA TRP A 108 -13.58 2.89 5.94
C TRP A 108 -14.21 1.73 5.15
N LYS A 109 -13.39 0.81 4.63
CA LYS A 109 -13.85 -0.42 3.97
C LYS A 109 -14.04 -1.57 4.95
N TYR A 110 -13.13 -1.69 5.92
CA TYR A 110 -13.01 -2.83 6.83
C TYR A 110 -12.99 -2.35 8.29
N GLN A 111 -14.10 -1.73 8.75
CA GLN A 111 -14.20 -1.14 10.10
C GLN A 111 -13.99 -2.15 11.21
N GLU A 112 -14.40 -3.40 10.99
CA GLU A 112 -14.24 -4.50 11.93
C GLU A 112 -12.78 -4.82 12.24
N LEU A 113 -11.87 -4.58 11.30
CA LEU A 113 -10.43 -4.84 11.47
C LEU A 113 -9.74 -3.82 12.41
N ALA A 114 -10.37 -2.68 12.65
CA ALA A 114 -9.90 -1.67 13.60
C ALA A 114 -10.42 -1.90 15.03
N GLN A 115 -11.33 -2.87 15.23
CA GLN A 115 -11.89 -3.14 16.56
C GLN A 115 -10.81 -3.64 17.52
N GLY A 116 -10.82 -3.07 18.74
CA GLY A 116 -9.83 -3.40 19.77
C GLY A 116 -8.54 -2.61 19.69
N TYR A 117 -8.30 -1.84 18.62
CA TYR A 117 -7.18 -0.92 18.53
C TYR A 117 -7.57 0.49 18.97
N PRO A 118 -6.64 1.27 19.56
CA PRO A 118 -6.91 2.63 20.05
C PRO A 118 -6.87 3.66 18.90
N ILE A 119 -7.72 3.49 17.90
CA ILE A 119 -7.78 4.35 16.71
C ILE A 119 -8.77 5.48 16.94
N SER A 120 -8.29 6.72 17.11
CA SER A 120 -9.10 7.93 17.31
C SER A 120 -9.18 8.79 16.06
N LEU A 121 -8.17 8.75 15.23
CA LEU A 121 -8.07 9.46 13.95
C LEU A 121 -7.23 8.64 12.96
N ILE A 122 -7.19 9.04 11.70
CA ILE A 122 -6.38 8.40 10.66
C ILE A 122 -5.50 9.43 9.93
N PRO A 123 -4.28 9.02 9.49
CA PRO A 123 -3.68 7.71 9.71
C PRO A 123 -3.21 7.52 11.16
N THR A 124 -3.25 6.28 11.65
CA THR A 124 -2.68 5.88 12.95
C THR A 124 -1.90 4.59 12.78
N GLN A 125 -0.64 4.58 13.25
CA GLN A 125 0.23 3.42 13.20
C GLN A 125 0.33 2.75 14.56
N ILE A 126 0.22 1.42 14.58
CA ILE A 126 0.45 0.57 15.76
C ILE A 126 1.78 -0.17 15.59
N PHE A 127 2.57 -0.20 16.66
CA PHE A 127 3.93 -0.72 16.66
C PHE A 127 4.09 -1.93 17.59
N ILE A 128 4.62 -3.04 17.05
CA ILE A 128 4.93 -4.26 17.81
C ILE A 128 6.38 -4.61 17.51
N ASP A 129 7.19 -4.78 18.55
CA ASP A 129 8.62 -5.10 18.42
C ASP A 129 8.89 -6.52 17.92
N ALA A 130 10.13 -6.83 17.58
CA ALA A 130 10.55 -8.15 17.10
C ALA A 130 10.36 -9.28 18.15
N ASN A 131 10.11 -8.95 19.42
CA ASN A 131 9.77 -9.93 20.44
C ASN A 131 8.25 -10.18 20.56
N GLY A 132 7.45 -9.56 19.66
CA GLY A 132 5.99 -9.68 19.65
C GLY A 132 5.29 -8.89 20.75
N LYS A 133 5.99 -7.93 21.38
CA LYS A 133 5.42 -7.06 22.42
C LYS A 133 5.07 -5.69 21.87
N PRO A 134 4.09 -4.99 22.49
CA PRO A 134 3.87 -3.58 22.16
C PRO A 134 5.19 -2.82 22.28
N PHE A 135 5.58 -2.12 21.23
CA PHE A 135 6.86 -1.42 21.19
C PHE A 135 6.97 -0.39 22.31
N LYS A 136 8.10 -0.34 23.00
CA LYS A 136 8.38 0.65 24.01
C LYS A 136 9.56 1.52 23.57
N PRO A 137 9.29 2.72 22.99
CA PRO A 137 10.34 3.59 22.49
C PRO A 137 11.22 4.12 23.63
N LYS A 138 12.50 4.35 23.35
CA LYS A 138 13.42 5.01 24.29
C LYS A 138 12.99 6.45 24.55
N ASP A 139 12.60 7.14 23.49
CA ASP A 139 12.02 8.49 23.54
C ASP A 139 10.69 8.54 22.78
N PRO A 140 9.54 8.53 23.47
CA PRO A 140 8.23 8.63 22.83
C PRO A 140 8.00 9.95 22.09
N GLN A 141 8.79 10.99 22.36
CA GLN A 141 8.60 12.31 21.74
C GLN A 141 9.18 12.38 20.33
N THR A 142 10.07 11.47 19.94
CA THR A 142 10.72 11.48 18.61
C THR A 142 9.71 11.54 17.47
N ILE A 143 8.59 10.78 17.56
CA ILE A 143 7.46 10.85 16.64
C ILE A 143 6.12 10.96 17.40
N GLN A 144 6.13 11.52 18.60
CA GLN A 144 4.93 11.73 19.42
C GLN A 144 4.10 10.44 19.64
N MET A 145 4.76 9.38 20.08
CA MET A 145 4.09 8.11 20.36
C MET A 145 3.25 8.16 21.64
N LYS A 146 2.07 7.54 21.57
CA LYS A 146 1.15 7.34 22.69
C LYS A 146 1.25 5.90 23.16
N LEU A 147 1.46 5.70 24.45
CA LEU A 147 1.48 4.38 25.08
C LEU A 147 0.14 4.14 25.78
N TYR A 148 -0.51 3.05 25.42
CA TYR A 148 -1.79 2.64 25.99
C TYR A 148 -1.59 1.46 26.92
N SER A 149 -2.29 1.49 28.06
CA SER A 149 -2.25 0.40 29.06
C SER A 149 -3.66 -0.08 29.38
N SER A 150 -3.78 -1.36 29.73
CA SER A 150 -5.05 -1.93 30.18
C SER A 150 -5.50 -1.28 31.49
N LYS A 151 -6.80 -0.99 31.59
CA LYS A 151 -7.38 -0.36 32.80
C LYS A 151 -7.28 -1.26 34.04
N ASP A 152 -7.39 -2.58 33.83
CA ASP A 152 -7.48 -3.55 34.94
C ASP A 152 -6.13 -3.91 35.55
N LYS A 153 -5.10 -4.03 34.69
CA LYS A 153 -3.78 -4.54 35.12
C LYS A 153 -2.65 -3.52 34.99
N GLY A 154 -2.91 -2.37 34.33
CA GLY A 154 -1.86 -1.40 34.00
C GLY A 154 -0.80 -1.91 33.00
N GLU A 155 -1.05 -3.06 32.36
CA GLU A 155 -0.14 -3.63 31.39
C GLU A 155 -0.13 -2.81 30.11
N HIS A 156 1.06 -2.52 29.56
CA HIS A 156 1.22 -1.86 28.29
C HIS A 156 0.65 -2.72 27.14
N THR A 157 -0.36 -2.22 26.45
CA THR A 157 -1.10 -2.97 25.43
C THR A 157 -0.83 -2.51 24.00
N PHE A 158 -0.65 -1.19 23.80
CA PHE A 158 -0.37 -0.63 22.47
C PHE A 158 0.58 0.55 22.57
N THR A 159 1.36 0.73 21.50
CA THR A 159 2.04 1.97 21.20
C THR A 159 1.55 2.44 19.83
N ALA A 160 1.08 3.67 19.76
CA ALA A 160 0.54 4.26 18.56
C ALA A 160 1.17 5.62 18.25
N HIS A 161 1.26 5.96 16.96
CA HIS A 161 1.46 7.33 16.47
C HIS A 161 0.25 7.74 15.65
N GLU A 162 -0.22 8.97 15.85
CA GLU A 162 -1.33 9.55 15.11
C GLU A 162 -0.82 10.61 14.14
N GLY A 163 -1.13 10.46 12.86
CA GLY A 163 -0.71 11.36 11.78
C GLY A 163 0.23 10.72 10.78
N GLY A 164 0.71 11.51 9.84
CA GLY A 164 1.67 11.05 8.83
C GLY A 164 3.08 10.90 9.41
N VAL A 165 3.81 9.88 8.95
CA VAL A 165 5.20 9.60 9.34
C VAL A 165 6.05 9.49 8.07
N THR A 166 7.24 10.06 8.09
CA THR A 166 8.19 9.94 6.97
C THR A 166 8.86 8.57 6.95
N LYS A 167 9.41 8.19 5.80
CA LYS A 167 10.15 6.94 5.63
C LYS A 167 11.33 6.84 6.61
N ASP A 168 12.09 7.92 6.76
CA ASP A 168 13.27 7.95 7.64
C ASP A 168 12.88 7.76 9.11
N GLN A 169 11.81 8.42 9.56
CA GLN A 169 11.28 8.25 10.91
C GLN A 169 10.82 6.81 11.16
N LEU A 170 10.10 6.19 10.20
CA LEU A 170 9.70 4.78 10.33
C LEU A 170 10.89 3.83 10.33
N LEU A 171 11.92 4.09 9.53
CA LEU A 171 13.15 3.27 9.53
C LEU A 171 13.90 3.37 10.86
N GLU A 172 13.96 4.54 11.49
CA GLU A 172 14.57 4.70 12.81
C GLU A 172 13.80 3.92 13.87
N VAL A 173 12.47 4.05 13.87
CA VAL A 173 11.59 3.29 14.78
C VAL A 173 11.75 1.79 14.56
N LEU A 174 11.73 1.32 13.30
CA LEU A 174 11.89 -0.10 12.98
C LEU A 174 13.24 -0.66 13.47
N LYS A 175 14.33 0.11 13.36
CA LYS A 175 15.65 -0.29 13.92
C LYS A 175 15.57 -0.45 15.43
N GLU A 176 14.92 0.46 16.13
CA GLU A 176 14.73 0.36 17.58
C GLU A 176 13.83 -0.81 17.97
N MET A 177 12.85 -1.16 17.11
CA MET A 177 11.97 -2.33 17.27
C MET A 177 12.66 -3.66 16.99
N GLY A 178 13.91 -3.67 16.50
CA GLY A 178 14.70 -4.87 16.24
C GLY A 178 14.85 -5.25 14.77
N LEU A 179 14.67 -4.32 13.82
CA LEU A 179 15.01 -4.51 12.41
C LEU A 179 16.50 -4.82 12.27
N LYS A 180 16.82 -5.90 11.51
CA LYS A 180 18.18 -6.39 11.23
C LYS A 180 18.59 -6.15 9.79
#